data_f82d3f13a1f88e04d585b235cfe88874
#
_entry.id   f82d3f13a1f88e04d585b235cfe88874
#
_cell.length_a   1.000
_cell.length_b   1.000
_cell.length_c   1.000
_cell.angle_alpha   90.00
_cell.angle_beta   90.00
_cell.angle_gamma   90.00
#
_symmetry.space_group_name_H-M   'P 1'
#
loop_
_entity.id
_entity.type
_entity.pdbx_description
1 polymer ?
#
loop_
_entity_poly.entity_id
_entity_poly.type
_entity_poly.pdbx_seq_one_letter_code
_entity_poly.pdbx_strand_id
1 'polypeptide(L)'
;SNPQRRKDVIAVVEKETDLISLEKTNKFTGRYFIIGELKKDGVLDAVQKLRLNSLKSFIQKEPGGKAEEIILAISPTTYGDFNSSLIAGELKNHAKKITRLGRGIPTGGEIEFADEETLGDALKNRS
;
A
#
# COMPACT_ATOMS: atom_id res chain seq x y z
N SER A 1 8.92 -4.49 -15.69
CA SER A 1 9.15 -3.61 -14.55
C SER A 1 10.39 -2.76 -14.74
N ASN A 2 10.42 -1.60 -14.13
CA ASN A 2 11.56 -0.69 -14.22
C ASN A 2 12.72 -1.24 -13.37
N PRO A 3 13.91 -1.50 -13.98
CA PRO A 3 15.03 -2.05 -13.23
C PRO A 3 15.59 -1.11 -12.16
N GLN A 4 15.27 0.18 -12.23
CA GLN A 4 15.70 1.15 -11.23
C GLN A 4 14.77 1.21 -10.02
N ARG A 5 13.65 0.50 -10.04
CA ARG A 5 12.74 0.48 -8.91
C ARG A 5 13.28 -0.38 -7.78
N ARG A 6 13.11 0.12 -6.57
CA ARG A 6 13.49 -0.64 -5.37
C ARG A 6 12.53 -1.80 -5.19
N LYS A 7 13.10 -3.00 -5.04
CA LYS A 7 12.32 -4.22 -4.84
C LYS A 7 11.91 -4.41 -3.38
N ASP A 8 12.57 -3.72 -2.49
CA ASP A 8 12.41 -3.88 -1.05
C ASP A 8 11.42 -2.90 -0.42
N VAL A 9 10.85 -1.99 -1.22
CA VAL A 9 9.80 -1.06 -0.76
C VAL A 9 8.55 -1.32 -1.59
N ILE A 10 7.45 -1.64 -0.91
CA ILE A 10 6.21 -2.05 -1.55
C ILE A 10 5.06 -1.17 -1.08
N ALA A 11 4.32 -0.60 -2.02
CA ALA A 11 3.09 0.13 -1.72
C ALA A 11 1.89 -0.78 -2.02
N VAL A 12 1.08 -1.01 -1.00
CA VAL A 12 -0.17 -1.79 -1.14
C VAL A 12 -1.30 -0.81 -1.43
N VAL A 13 -1.95 -0.99 -2.58
CA VAL A 13 -3.07 -0.15 -3.02
C VAL A 13 -4.30 -1.00 -3.25
N GLU A 14 -5.48 -0.39 -3.25
CA GLU A 14 -6.73 -1.12 -3.47
C GLU A 14 -6.95 -1.41 -4.95
N LYS A 15 -6.63 -0.47 -5.83
CA LYS A 15 -6.99 -0.56 -7.25
C LYS A 15 -5.95 0.12 -8.13
N GLU A 16 -6.01 -0.18 -9.42
CA GLU A 16 -5.05 0.35 -10.39
C GLU A 16 -5.07 1.87 -10.49
N THR A 17 -6.23 2.51 -10.35
CA THR A 17 -6.32 3.97 -10.37
C THR A 17 -5.54 4.61 -9.23
N ASP A 18 -5.47 3.97 -8.08
CA ASP A 18 -4.65 4.44 -6.97
C ASP A 18 -3.16 4.39 -7.34
N LEU A 19 -2.73 3.30 -7.97
CA LEU A 19 -1.36 3.16 -8.45
C LEU A 19 -1.02 4.26 -9.43
N ILE A 20 -1.90 4.53 -10.40
CA ILE A 20 -1.68 5.56 -11.41
C ILE A 20 -1.53 6.94 -10.75
N SER A 21 -2.37 7.24 -9.77
CA SER A 21 -2.30 8.50 -9.04
C SER A 21 -0.99 8.66 -8.29
N LEU A 22 -0.52 7.59 -7.64
CA LEU A 22 0.75 7.63 -6.92
C LEU A 22 1.94 7.77 -7.87
N GLU A 23 1.90 7.11 -9.04
CA GLU A 23 2.98 7.22 -10.03
C GLU A 23 3.12 8.64 -10.60
N LYS A 24 2.01 9.34 -10.73
CA LYS A 24 2.05 10.74 -11.22
C LYS A 24 2.82 11.67 -10.31
N THR A 25 2.97 11.34 -9.04
CA THR A 25 3.73 12.17 -8.11
C THR A 25 5.22 12.16 -8.39
N ASN A 26 5.73 11.13 -9.05
CA ASN A 26 7.16 10.88 -9.28
C ASN A 26 7.97 10.82 -7.98
N LYS A 27 7.32 10.53 -6.84
CA LYS A 27 7.97 10.49 -5.52
C LYS A 27 8.09 9.09 -4.95
N PHE A 28 7.58 8.08 -5.67
CA PHE A 28 7.67 6.70 -5.22
C PHE A 28 8.44 5.88 -6.24
N THR A 29 9.48 5.20 -5.78
CA THR A 29 10.37 4.40 -6.63
C THR A 29 10.31 2.91 -6.33
N GLY A 30 9.41 2.50 -5.43
CA GLY A 30 9.24 1.11 -5.07
C GLY A 30 8.30 0.35 -6.01
N ARG A 31 7.84 -0.79 -5.55
CA ARG A 31 6.89 -1.63 -6.29
C ARG A 31 5.49 -1.46 -5.74
N TYR A 32 4.51 -1.81 -6.55
CA TYR A 32 3.11 -1.77 -6.14
C TYR A 32 2.55 -3.19 -6.00
N PHE A 33 1.60 -3.32 -5.10
CA PHE A 33 0.79 -4.52 -4.96
C PHE A 33 -0.68 -4.09 -4.88
N ILE A 34 -1.50 -4.61 -5.79
CA ILE A 34 -2.93 -4.28 -5.84
C ILE A 34 -3.70 -5.39 -5.15
N ILE A 35 -4.30 -5.07 -4.01
CA ILE A 35 -5.03 -6.06 -3.22
C ILE A 35 -6.48 -6.24 -3.71
N GLY A 36 -7.04 -5.22 -4.36
CA GLY A 36 -8.46 -5.19 -4.73
C GLY A 36 -9.24 -4.32 -3.76
N GLU A 37 -10.43 -3.91 -4.17
CA GLU A 37 -11.27 -3.04 -3.34
C GLU A 37 -11.60 -3.68 -2.00
N LEU A 38 -11.36 -2.91 -0.93
CA LEU A 38 -11.66 -3.34 0.42
C LEU A 38 -13.15 -3.17 0.71
N LYS A 39 -13.69 -4.08 1.49
CA LYS A 39 -15.12 -4.12 1.79
C LYS A 39 -15.42 -3.50 3.14
N LYS A 40 -16.63 -2.97 3.27
CA LYS A 40 -17.05 -2.27 4.49
C LYS A 40 -17.12 -3.18 5.72
N ASP A 41 -17.34 -4.48 5.51
CA ASP A 41 -17.40 -5.43 6.63
C ASP A 41 -16.03 -5.76 7.22
N GLY A 42 -14.96 -5.28 6.59
CA GLY A 42 -13.61 -5.52 7.08
C GLY A 42 -13.13 -6.95 6.89
N VAL A 43 -13.76 -7.70 6.00
CA VAL A 43 -13.39 -9.08 5.72
C VAL A 43 -12.73 -9.15 4.34
N LEU A 44 -11.54 -9.72 4.29
CA LEU A 44 -10.86 -9.98 3.03
C LEU A 44 -11.50 -11.19 2.37
N ASP A 45 -11.83 -11.07 1.08
CA ASP A 45 -12.40 -12.20 0.35
C ASP A 45 -11.30 -13.21 -0.02
N ALA A 46 -11.71 -14.34 -0.62
CA ALA A 46 -10.80 -15.42 -0.96
C ALA A 46 -9.71 -14.96 -1.93
N VAL A 47 -10.05 -14.13 -2.90
CA VAL A 47 -9.09 -13.60 -3.88
C VAL A 47 -8.06 -12.70 -3.20
N GLN A 48 -8.51 -11.84 -2.31
CA GLN A 48 -7.61 -10.95 -1.56
C GLN A 48 -6.67 -11.73 -0.66
N LYS A 49 -7.16 -12.78 -0.01
CA LYS A 49 -6.32 -13.66 0.82
C LYS A 49 -5.26 -14.37 -0.03
N LEU A 50 -5.63 -14.85 -1.21
CA LEU A 50 -4.68 -15.46 -2.13
C LEU A 50 -3.62 -14.44 -2.58
N ARG A 51 -4.03 -13.23 -2.87
CA ARG A 51 -3.11 -12.16 -3.26
C ARG A 51 -2.12 -11.84 -2.14
N LEU A 52 -2.59 -11.75 -0.90
CA LEU A 52 -1.70 -11.54 0.24
C LEU A 52 -0.71 -12.68 0.42
N ASN A 53 -1.15 -13.91 0.25
CA ASN A 53 -0.25 -15.07 0.35
C ASN A 53 0.80 -15.03 -0.76
N SER A 54 0.42 -14.61 -1.95
CA SER A 54 1.38 -14.45 -3.07
C SER A 54 2.41 -13.37 -2.75
N LEU A 55 1.98 -12.25 -2.16
CA LEU A 55 2.88 -11.19 -1.74
C LEU A 55 3.86 -11.68 -0.67
N LYS A 56 3.37 -12.41 0.33
CA LYS A 56 4.22 -12.99 1.38
C LYS A 56 5.27 -13.91 0.77
N SER A 57 4.88 -14.77 -0.16
CA SER A 57 5.81 -15.67 -0.84
C SER A 57 6.86 -14.91 -1.65
N PHE A 58 6.43 -13.87 -2.36
CA PHE A 58 7.33 -13.00 -3.12
C PHE A 58 8.39 -12.37 -2.21
N ILE A 59 7.95 -11.83 -1.08
CA ILE A 59 8.84 -11.17 -0.12
C ILE A 59 9.84 -12.17 0.47
N GLN A 60 9.39 -13.37 0.81
CA GLN A 60 10.24 -14.40 1.40
C GLN A 60 11.37 -14.84 0.47
N LYS A 61 11.18 -14.72 -0.83
CA LYS A 61 12.20 -15.07 -1.82
C LYS A 61 13.25 -13.99 -2.02
N GLU A 62 13.00 -12.78 -1.55
CA GLU A 62 13.98 -11.70 -1.66
C GLU A 62 15.09 -11.87 -0.60
N PRO A 63 16.28 -11.30 -0.85
CA PRO A 63 17.37 -11.36 0.12
C PRO A 63 16.92 -10.84 1.50
N GLY A 64 17.19 -11.60 2.54
CA GLY A 64 16.79 -11.26 3.89
C GLY A 64 15.38 -11.69 4.27
N GLY A 65 14.54 -12.09 3.30
CA GLY A 65 13.20 -12.59 3.56
C GLY A 65 12.19 -11.58 4.07
N LYS A 66 12.52 -10.29 4.06
CA LYS A 66 11.64 -9.21 4.50
C LYS A 66 11.80 -7.99 3.60
N ALA A 67 10.70 -7.27 3.40
CA ALA A 67 10.76 -5.95 2.77
C ALA A 67 11.33 -4.93 3.76
N GLU A 68 12.03 -3.94 3.25
CA GLU A 68 12.46 -2.81 4.08
C GLU A 68 11.26 -2.02 4.59
N GLU A 69 10.31 -1.78 3.70
CA GLU A 69 9.10 -1.03 4.05
C GLU A 69 7.92 -1.50 3.23
N ILE A 70 6.78 -1.65 3.88
CA ILE A 70 5.50 -1.81 3.21
C ILE A 70 4.67 -0.57 3.55
N ILE A 71 4.23 0.15 2.52
CA ILE A 71 3.41 1.34 2.68
C ILE A 71 1.97 0.94 2.38
N LEU A 72 1.08 1.09 3.35
CA LEU A 72 -0.34 0.85 3.13
C LEU A 72 -0.96 2.13 2.56
N ALA A 73 -1.02 2.20 1.23
CA ALA A 73 -1.54 3.35 0.50
C ALA A 73 -3.03 3.16 0.27
N ILE A 74 -3.79 3.17 1.35
CA ILE A 74 -5.22 2.91 1.37
C ILE A 74 -5.93 4.19 1.80
N SER A 75 -7.04 4.50 1.13
CA SER A 75 -7.80 5.73 1.38
C SER A 75 -8.23 5.81 2.85
N PRO A 76 -8.13 6.99 3.49
CA PRO A 76 -8.40 7.18 4.92
C PRO A 76 -9.90 7.28 5.20
N THR A 77 -10.65 6.24 4.84
CA THR A 77 -12.06 6.08 5.19
C THR A 77 -12.16 5.20 6.43
N THR A 78 -13.33 5.16 7.06
CA THR A 78 -13.52 4.37 8.27
C THR A 78 -13.19 2.89 8.04
N TYR A 79 -13.74 2.30 6.97
CA TYR A 79 -13.45 0.90 6.66
C TYR A 79 -12.04 0.72 6.09
N GLY A 80 -11.48 1.75 5.47
CA GLY A 80 -10.09 1.73 5.00
C GLY A 80 -9.12 1.63 6.17
N ASP A 81 -9.36 2.37 7.24
CA ASP A 81 -8.53 2.32 8.45
C ASP A 81 -8.60 0.96 9.11
N PHE A 82 -9.80 0.39 9.23
CA PHE A 82 -9.99 -0.93 9.80
C PHE A 82 -9.25 -2.00 8.98
N ASN A 83 -9.44 -1.98 7.66
CA ASN A 83 -8.80 -2.94 6.77
C ASN A 83 -7.28 -2.76 6.75
N SER A 84 -6.78 -1.54 6.86
CA SER A 84 -5.34 -1.30 6.95
C SER A 84 -4.73 -1.98 8.16
N SER A 85 -5.42 -1.94 9.31
CA SER A 85 -4.96 -2.62 10.51
C SER A 85 -4.91 -4.14 10.32
N LEU A 86 -5.92 -4.71 9.65
CA LEU A 86 -5.94 -6.14 9.34
C LEU A 86 -4.77 -6.53 8.44
N ILE A 87 -4.55 -5.76 7.38
CA ILE A 87 -3.47 -6.03 6.43
C ILE A 87 -2.11 -5.88 7.12
N ALA A 88 -1.95 -4.86 7.94
CA ALA A 88 -0.72 -4.66 8.71
C ALA A 88 -0.43 -5.87 9.60
N GLY A 89 -1.46 -6.40 10.27
CA GLY A 89 -1.32 -7.60 11.09
C GLY A 89 -0.88 -8.82 10.28
N GLU A 90 -1.40 -8.97 9.06
CA GLU A 90 -1.02 -10.07 8.17
C GLU A 90 0.43 -9.95 7.67
N LEU A 91 0.93 -8.74 7.49
CA LEU A 91 2.24 -8.49 6.88
C LEU A 91 3.35 -8.14 7.88
N LYS A 92 3.04 -8.03 9.15
CA LYS A 92 4.01 -7.54 10.15
C LYS A 92 5.32 -8.33 10.21
N ASN A 93 5.28 -9.62 9.92
CA ASN A 93 6.46 -10.48 9.93
C ASN A 93 7.20 -10.49 8.59
N HIS A 94 6.71 -9.76 7.61
CA HIS A 94 7.24 -9.74 6.25
C HIS A 94 7.89 -8.41 5.88
N ALA A 95 7.94 -7.47 6.81
CA ALA A 95 8.55 -6.17 6.59
C ALA A 95 9.24 -5.69 7.86
N LYS A 96 10.32 -4.95 7.68
CA LYS A 96 11.00 -4.31 8.81
C LYS A 96 10.18 -3.13 9.33
N LYS A 97 9.40 -2.51 8.45
CA LYS A 97 8.61 -1.33 8.76
C LYS A 97 7.35 -1.32 7.93
N ILE A 98 6.22 -1.05 8.56
CA ILE A 98 4.94 -0.86 7.88
C ILE A 98 4.46 0.56 8.18
N THR A 99 4.17 1.32 7.12
CA THR A 99 3.73 2.71 7.24
C THR A 99 2.41 2.91 6.51
N ARG A 100 1.79 4.06 6.75
CA ARG A 100 0.58 4.50 6.07
C ARG A 100 0.86 5.88 5.49
N LEU A 101 0.05 6.28 4.50
CA LEU A 101 0.18 7.61 3.94
C LEU A 101 -0.02 8.65 5.04
N GLY A 102 0.86 9.65 5.05
CA GLY A 102 0.83 10.71 6.03
C GLY A 102 -0.19 11.79 5.72
N ARG A 103 0.05 12.98 6.25
CA ARG A 103 -0.85 14.11 6.04
C ARG A 103 -0.92 14.51 4.57
N GLY A 104 -2.01 15.16 4.19
CA GLY A 104 -2.23 15.69 2.86
C GLY A 104 -3.53 15.18 2.26
N ILE A 105 -3.97 13.97 2.63
CA ILE A 105 -5.26 13.43 2.19
C ILE A 105 -6.29 13.72 3.27
N PRO A 106 -7.36 14.49 2.96
CA PRO A 106 -8.41 14.76 3.94
C PRO A 106 -9.07 13.48 4.45
N THR A 107 -9.49 13.48 5.70
CA THR A 107 -10.25 12.35 6.27
C THR A 107 -11.49 12.10 5.42
N GLY A 108 -11.69 10.85 5.00
CA GLY A 108 -12.78 10.48 4.11
C GLY A 108 -12.49 10.68 2.63
N GLY A 109 -11.30 11.24 2.29
CA GLY A 109 -10.90 11.41 0.90
C GLY A 109 -10.40 10.11 0.28
N GLU A 110 -10.49 10.01 -1.04
CA GLU A 110 -9.97 8.88 -1.79
C GLU A 110 -8.72 9.27 -2.57
N ILE A 111 -7.80 8.33 -2.71
CA ILE A 111 -6.51 8.57 -3.37
C ILE A 111 -6.68 9.04 -4.81
N GLU A 112 -7.57 8.43 -5.57
CA GLU A 112 -7.72 8.77 -6.99
C GLU A 112 -8.23 10.19 -7.22
N PHE A 113 -8.86 10.82 -6.22
CA PHE A 113 -9.38 12.18 -6.32
C PHE A 113 -8.46 13.22 -5.68
N ALA A 114 -7.35 12.80 -5.07
CA ALA A 114 -6.36 13.73 -4.55
C ALA A 114 -5.47 14.22 -5.67
N ASP A 115 -5.07 15.50 -5.62
CA ASP A 115 -4.16 16.05 -6.63
C ASP A 115 -2.72 15.53 -6.39
N GLU A 116 -1.86 15.74 -7.39
CA GLU A 116 -0.49 15.22 -7.36
C GLU A 116 0.33 15.77 -6.19
N GLU A 117 0.16 17.06 -5.89
CA GLU A 117 0.91 17.71 -4.80
C GLU A 117 0.48 17.14 -3.45
N THR A 118 -0.84 17.07 -3.21
CA THR A 118 -1.39 16.52 -1.97
C THR A 118 -0.96 15.07 -1.78
N LEU A 119 -1.05 14.28 -2.83
CA LEU A 119 -0.69 12.86 -2.76
C LEU A 119 0.82 12.67 -2.56
N GLY A 120 1.62 13.52 -3.21
CA GLY A 120 3.07 13.51 -3.01
C GLY A 120 3.45 13.83 -1.57
N ASP A 121 2.77 14.81 -0.97
CA ASP A 121 3.00 15.16 0.44
C ASP A 121 2.58 14.03 1.37
N ALA A 122 1.48 13.35 1.08
CA ALA A 122 1.02 12.21 1.86
C ALA A 122 2.04 11.06 1.82
N LEU A 123 2.65 10.81 0.68
CA LEU A 123 3.74 9.84 0.56
C LEU A 123 4.96 10.26 1.36
N LYS A 124 5.33 11.53 1.26
CA LYS A 124 6.50 12.07 1.94
C LYS A 124 6.36 12.03 3.46
N ASN A 125 5.15 12.27 3.96
CA ASN A 125 4.86 12.36 5.39
C ASN A 125 4.25 11.07 5.97
N ARG A 126 4.40 9.96 5.28
CA ARG A 126 3.87 8.68 5.76
C ARG A 126 4.53 8.25 7.06
N SER A 127 3.76 7.56 7.88
CA SER A 127 4.23 7.10 9.18
C SER A 127 3.74 5.70 9.53
#